data_53b100b12a83bfbe773e828437128b0d
#
_entry.id   53b100b12a83bfbe773e828437128b0d
#
_cell.length_a   1.000
_cell.length_b   1.000
_cell.length_c   1.000
_cell.angle_alpha   90.00
_cell.angle_beta   90.00
_cell.angle_gamma   90.00
#
_symmetry.space_group_name_H-M   'P 1'
#
loop_
_entity.id
_entity.type
_entity.pdbx_description
1 polymer ?
#
loop_
_entity_poly.entity_id
_entity_poly.type
_entity_poly.pdbx_seq_one_letter_code
_entity_poly.pdbx_strand_id
1 'polypeptide(L)'
;MSKPKYLQEKYNIYDFESYKDIPGWINDAEFIYKEMVDEAQDGDHFVEIGTFLGQSTTYMAELIKKSKKKISFDAIDLYWLI
;
A
#
# COMPACT_ATOMS: atom_id res chain seq x y z
N MET A 1 12.02 2.45 -0.39
CA MET A 1 12.37 1.18 -1.04
C MET A 1 12.26 1.33 -2.54
N SER A 2 13.31 1.00 -3.26
CA SER A 2 13.27 1.07 -4.71
C SER A 2 12.67 -0.20 -5.30
N LYS A 3 11.92 -0.06 -6.39
CA LYS A 3 11.33 -1.19 -7.07
C LYS A 3 12.35 -1.87 -7.98
N PRO A 4 12.25 -3.18 -8.18
CA PRO A 4 13.12 -3.87 -9.14
C PRO A 4 12.99 -3.25 -10.53
N LYS A 5 14.12 -3.20 -11.24
CA LYS A 5 14.18 -2.56 -12.57
C LYS A 5 13.20 -3.17 -13.57
N TYR A 6 13.05 -4.49 -13.56
CA TYR A 6 12.15 -5.15 -14.52
C TYR A 6 10.67 -4.75 -14.30
N LEU A 7 10.26 -4.47 -13.07
CA LEU A 7 8.92 -4.00 -12.80
C LEU A 7 8.74 -2.57 -13.30
N GLN A 8 9.75 -1.74 -13.16
CA GLN A 8 9.72 -0.38 -13.68
C GLN A 8 9.55 -0.37 -15.19
N GLU A 9 10.31 -1.22 -15.88
CA GLU A 9 10.24 -1.31 -17.34
C GLU A 9 8.91 -1.87 -17.81
N LYS A 10 8.42 -2.92 -17.15
CA LYS A 10 7.18 -3.58 -17.55
C LYS A 10 5.94 -2.72 -17.38
N TYR A 11 5.89 -1.94 -16.30
CA TYR A 11 4.70 -1.17 -15.94
C TYR A 11 4.90 0.34 -16.07
N ASN A 12 6.07 0.78 -16.48
CA ASN A 12 6.39 2.20 -16.62
C ASN A 12 6.09 2.99 -15.33
N ILE A 13 6.57 2.47 -14.20
CA ILE A 13 6.25 3.01 -12.87
C ILE A 13 7.38 3.87 -12.31
N TYR A 14 7.88 4.81 -13.10
CA TYR A 14 9.02 5.64 -12.68
C TYR A 14 8.62 6.81 -11.80
N ASP A 15 7.50 7.44 -12.10
CA ASP A 15 7.09 8.67 -11.43
C ASP A 15 5.70 8.52 -10.84
N PHE A 16 5.63 8.25 -9.55
CA PHE A 16 4.36 8.16 -8.85
C PHE A 16 4.10 9.41 -8.02
N GLU A 17 2.96 10.02 -8.22
CA GLU A 17 2.51 11.12 -7.38
C GLU A 17 1.49 10.67 -6.35
N SER A 18 0.76 9.58 -6.64
CA SER A 18 -0.21 9.03 -5.71
C SER A 18 -0.32 7.52 -5.88
N TYR A 19 -0.99 6.87 -4.92
CA TYR A 19 -1.25 5.43 -5.01
C TYR A 19 -2.02 5.05 -6.28
N LYS A 20 -2.79 5.96 -6.84
CA LYS A 20 -3.59 5.71 -8.04
C LYS A 20 -2.73 5.48 -9.28
N ASP A 21 -1.51 5.99 -9.27
CA ASP A 21 -0.58 5.81 -10.38
C ASP A 21 0.09 4.43 -10.37
N ILE A 22 -0.02 3.71 -9.28
CA ILE A 22 0.57 2.39 -9.11
C ILE A 22 -0.44 1.34 -9.60
N PRO A 23 -0.04 0.43 -10.53
CA PRO A 23 -0.94 -0.63 -10.95
C PRO A 23 -1.41 -1.50 -9.79
N GLY A 24 -2.72 -1.80 -9.75
CA GLY A 24 -3.30 -2.61 -8.69
C GLY A 24 -4.82 -2.61 -8.75
N TRP A 25 -5.44 -3.13 -7.71
CA TRP A 25 -6.89 -3.35 -7.65
C TRP A 25 -7.55 -2.75 -6.41
N ILE A 26 -7.08 -1.62 -5.94
CA ILE A 26 -7.59 -1.02 -4.71
C ILE A 26 -8.99 -0.41 -4.86
N ASN A 27 -9.40 -0.06 -6.07
CA ASN A 27 -10.55 0.80 -6.33
C ASN A 27 -11.81 0.46 -5.52
N ASP A 28 -12.16 -0.81 -5.42
CA ASP A 28 -13.38 -1.21 -4.72
C ASP A 28 -13.18 -1.40 -3.22
N ALA A 29 -11.97 -1.30 -2.74
CA ALA A 29 -11.64 -1.52 -1.33
C ALA A 29 -11.21 -0.25 -0.59
N GLU A 30 -11.15 0.88 -1.28
CA GLU A 30 -10.69 2.13 -0.66
C GLU A 30 -11.46 2.48 0.60
N PHE A 31 -12.78 2.35 0.57
CA PHE A 31 -13.60 2.70 1.72
C PHE A 31 -13.36 1.78 2.92
N ILE A 32 -13.06 0.50 2.65
CA ILE A 32 -12.75 -0.45 3.73
C ILE A 32 -11.46 -0.06 4.43
N TYR A 33 -10.43 0.29 3.65
CA TYR A 33 -9.15 0.71 4.20
C TYR A 33 -9.31 1.98 5.05
N LYS A 34 -10.07 2.93 4.54
CA LYS A 34 -10.33 4.17 5.27
C LYS A 34 -11.05 3.91 6.59
N GLU A 35 -12.06 3.05 6.56
CA GLU A 35 -12.81 2.69 7.75
C GLU A 35 -11.92 2.00 8.78
N MET A 36 -11.04 1.10 8.34
CA MET A 36 -10.09 0.44 9.23
C MET A 36 -9.22 1.44 9.98
N VAL A 37 -8.69 2.44 9.28
CA VAL A 37 -7.85 3.45 9.90
C VAL A 37 -8.67 4.36 10.82
N ASP A 38 -9.88 4.71 10.41
CA ASP A 38 -10.76 5.57 11.22
C ASP A 38 -11.10 4.91 12.57
N GLU A 39 -11.28 3.60 12.58
CA GLU A 39 -11.62 2.85 13.79
C GLU A 39 -10.40 2.41 14.60
N ALA A 40 -9.22 2.47 14.02
CA ALA A 40 -8.01 2.03 14.70
C ALA A 40 -7.62 2.94 15.85
N GLN A 41 -6.89 2.38 16.80
CA GLN A 41 -6.38 3.10 17.97
C GLN A 41 -4.85 3.09 17.96
N ASP A 42 -4.25 4.00 18.70
CA ASP A 42 -2.80 4.01 18.91
C ASP A 42 -2.36 2.66 19.45
N GLY A 43 -1.33 2.10 18.86
CA GLY A 43 -0.80 0.80 19.24
C GLY A 43 -1.31 -0.35 18.39
N ASP A 44 -2.30 -0.12 17.52
CA ASP A 44 -2.79 -1.16 16.62
C ASP A 44 -1.74 -1.52 15.58
N HIS A 45 -1.83 -2.75 15.09
CA HIS A 45 -0.89 -3.27 14.10
C HIS A 45 -1.65 -3.84 12.92
N PHE A 46 -1.36 -3.34 11.73
CA PHE A 46 -1.96 -3.83 10.49
C PHE A 46 -0.96 -4.67 9.71
N VAL A 47 -1.45 -5.71 9.06
CA VAL A 47 -0.64 -6.55 8.17
C VAL A 47 -1.38 -6.69 6.85
N GLU A 48 -0.68 -6.44 5.76
CA GLU A 48 -1.20 -6.69 4.42
C GLU A 48 -0.42 -7.83 3.78
N ILE A 49 -1.12 -8.79 3.21
CA ILE A 49 -0.51 -9.92 2.52
C ILE A 49 -0.87 -9.85 1.04
N GLY A 50 0.12 -9.93 0.16
CA GLY A 50 -0.10 -9.83 -1.27
C GLY A 50 -0.11 -8.38 -1.74
N THR A 51 1.02 -7.71 -1.70
CA THR A 51 1.09 -6.27 -2.00
C THR A 51 1.19 -5.95 -3.49
N PHE A 52 1.52 -6.95 -4.32
CA PHE A 52 1.80 -6.77 -5.74
C PHE A 52 2.80 -5.61 -5.95
N LEU A 53 2.41 -4.55 -6.65
CA LEU A 53 3.29 -3.39 -6.86
C LEU A 53 3.14 -2.31 -5.80
N GLY A 54 2.28 -2.52 -4.81
CA GLY A 54 2.17 -1.64 -3.65
C GLY A 54 1.10 -0.56 -3.74
N GLN A 55 0.10 -0.69 -4.63
CA GLN A 55 -0.97 0.31 -4.71
C GLN A 55 -1.76 0.39 -3.40
N SER A 56 -2.28 -0.74 -2.92
CA SER A 56 -3.03 -0.76 -1.66
C SER A 56 -2.14 -0.46 -0.47
N THR A 57 -0.89 -0.93 -0.51
CA THR A 57 0.09 -0.66 0.53
C THR A 57 0.34 0.83 0.69
N THR A 58 0.53 1.52 -0.43
CA THR A 58 0.78 2.97 -0.44
C THR A 58 -0.46 3.72 0.05
N TYR A 59 -1.64 3.30 -0.36
CA TYR A 59 -2.88 3.92 0.10
C TYR A 59 -3.04 3.79 1.62
N MET A 60 -2.83 2.58 2.15
CA MET A 60 -2.90 2.35 3.59
C MET A 60 -1.88 3.22 4.34
N ALA A 61 -0.65 3.28 3.85
CA ALA A 61 0.38 4.10 4.47
C ALA A 61 0.01 5.59 4.48
N GLU A 62 -0.58 6.08 3.39
CA GLU A 62 -1.06 7.46 3.32
C GLU A 62 -2.17 7.73 4.34
N LEU A 63 -3.13 6.80 4.48
CA LEU A 63 -4.21 6.93 5.44
C LEU A 63 -3.68 6.96 6.88
N ILE A 64 -2.76 6.07 7.20
CA ILE A 64 -2.16 6.01 8.53
C ILE A 64 -1.42 7.32 8.83
N LYS A 65 -0.64 7.80 7.88
CA LYS A 65 0.09 9.06 8.05
C LYS A 65 -0.85 10.24 8.28
N LYS A 66 -1.92 10.32 7.52
CA LYS A 66 -2.89 11.41 7.65
C LYS A 66 -3.67 11.34 8.95
N SER A 67 -3.90 10.15 9.48
CA SER A 67 -4.64 9.96 10.73
C SER A 67 -3.87 10.48 11.95
N LYS A 68 -2.55 10.52 11.86
CA LYS A 68 -1.63 10.84 12.96
C LYS A 68 -1.72 9.85 14.11
N LYS A 69 -2.35 8.70 13.89
CA LYS A 69 -2.41 7.62 14.86
C LYS A 69 -1.12 6.80 14.82
N LYS A 70 -0.78 6.18 15.94
CA LYS A 70 0.41 5.33 16.04
C LYS A 70 0.05 3.91 15.67
N ILE A 71 -0.06 3.65 14.38
CA ILE A 71 -0.40 2.35 13.82
C ILE A 71 0.83 1.77 13.15
N SER A 72 1.20 0.55 13.56
CA SER A 72 2.26 -0.20 12.87
C SER A 72 1.68 -0.89 11.66
N PHE A 73 2.44 -0.95 10.58
CA PHE A 73 1.95 -1.54 9.33
C PHE A 73 3.05 -2.34 8.65
N ASP A 74 2.80 -3.62 8.44
CA ASP A 74 3.70 -4.51 7.71
C ASP A 74 3.02 -4.99 6.44
N ALA A 75 3.75 -4.95 5.33
CA ALA A 75 3.27 -5.43 4.04
C ALA A 75 4.16 -6.56 3.56
N ILE A 76 3.57 -7.69 3.22
CA ILE A 76 4.29 -8.92 2.86
C ILE A 76 3.87 -9.37 1.47
N ASP A 77 4.84 -9.66 0.62
CA ASP A 77 4.58 -10.25 -0.69
C ASP A 77 5.71 -11.20 -1.08
N LEU A 78 5.39 -12.09 -2.00
CA LEU A 78 6.34 -13.05 -2.53
C LEU A 78 6.81 -12.59 -3.90
N TYR A 79 7.92 -11.86 -3.93
CA TYR A 79 8.45 -11.32 -5.18
C TYR A 79 9.26 -12.33 -5.99
N TRP A 80 9.34 -13.56 -5.51
CA TRP A 80 10.06 -14.62 -6.18
C TRP A 80 9.37 -15.16 -7.41
N LEU A 81 8.26 -14.60 -7.70
CA LEU A 81 7.36 -15.13 -8.68
C LEU A 81 7.89 -15.10 -10.06
N ILE A 82 8.81 -15.68 -10.40
CA ILE A 82 9.15 -15.71 -11.75
C ILE A 82 9.90 -16.62 -12.35
#